data_fc49f8b57d402729be75d122b8408c10
#
_entry.id   fc49f8b57d402729be75d122b8408c10
#
_cell.length_a   1.000
_cell.length_b   1.000
_cell.length_c   1.000
_cell.angle_alpha   90.00
_cell.angle_beta   90.00
_cell.angle_gamma   90.00
#
_symmetry.space_group_name_H-M   'P 1'
#
loop_
_entity.id
_entity.type
_entity.pdbx_description
1 polymer ?
#
loop_
_entity_poly.entity_id
_entity_poly.type
_entity_poly.pdbx_seq_one_letter_code
_entity_poly.pdbx_strand_id
1 'polypeptide(L)'
;MAGAATKKGSGGGAASGTRNFTNCSSTGINGPLQSDCNTAYASDELNGEVTVTNGIQEWTVPTTGSYVIEVWGARGGYTGGCNSGQLGGTLCHGANGARMKGTFNLTQGEILRIAVGQTGEDYSSDGGSVGGGGGGGGTFVAKGNNHSGATVLIVSGGGGGGHYYSNQVAKGGQTTESGLGNTSTGRFYKAGGGGSWSSDGADGTFGSTRGKGWANLLVGGTHATFGGNHWSKGDGGFGGGGGGNWPPGNGGGYNGGPQVRCQSPTFGGSGGGSYNLGSSQDNTAGAWNSHGKVTITW
;
A
#
# COMPACT_ATOMS: atom_id res chain seq x y z
N MET A 1 -0.36 -52.05 46.82
CA MET A 1 -0.37 -51.95 45.36
C MET A 1 -0.83 -50.55 45.00
N ALA A 2 0.13 -49.71 44.61
CA ALA A 2 -0.16 -48.33 44.22
C ALA A 2 -0.36 -48.27 42.69
N GLY A 3 -1.56 -47.91 42.27
CA GLY A 3 -1.92 -47.77 40.87
C GLY A 3 -1.29 -46.49 40.27
N ALA A 4 -0.46 -46.66 39.27
CA ALA A 4 0.13 -45.56 38.50
C ALA A 4 -1.00 -44.93 37.63
N ALA A 5 -1.33 -43.66 37.89
CA ALA A 5 -2.20 -42.89 37.04
C ALA A 5 -1.45 -42.51 35.78
N THR A 6 -1.84 -43.09 34.66
CA THR A 6 -1.37 -42.66 33.32
C THR A 6 -1.91 -41.27 32.99
N LYS A 7 -1.02 -40.29 32.92
CA LYS A 7 -1.30 -38.95 32.39
C LYS A 7 -1.69 -39.08 30.93
N LYS A 8 -2.97 -38.86 30.62
CA LYS A 8 -3.47 -38.73 29.26
C LYS A 8 -2.78 -37.47 28.63
N GLY A 9 -1.89 -37.69 27.68
CA GLY A 9 -1.32 -36.59 26.90
C GLY A 9 -2.46 -35.88 26.18
N SER A 10 -2.71 -34.63 26.53
CA SER A 10 -3.53 -33.74 25.74
C SER A 10 -2.78 -33.49 24.44
N GLY A 11 -3.24 -34.07 23.35
CA GLY A 11 -2.86 -33.63 22.01
C GLY A 11 -3.29 -32.18 21.85
N GLY A 12 -2.40 -31.25 22.11
CA GLY A 12 -2.62 -29.84 21.83
C GLY A 12 -2.77 -29.68 20.33
N GLY A 13 -4.01 -29.55 19.85
CA GLY A 13 -4.24 -28.97 18.54
C GLY A 13 -3.53 -27.61 18.52
N ALA A 14 -2.84 -27.30 17.44
CA ALA A 14 -2.20 -25.99 17.27
C ALA A 14 -3.29 -24.93 17.53
N ALA A 15 -3.04 -24.00 18.46
CA ALA A 15 -4.00 -22.94 18.77
C ALA A 15 -4.23 -22.14 17.47
N SER A 16 -5.48 -22.11 17.00
CA SER A 16 -5.87 -21.29 15.85
C SER A 16 -6.02 -19.84 16.31
N GLY A 17 -5.71 -18.90 15.43
CA GLY A 17 -5.85 -17.48 15.74
C GLY A 17 -5.99 -16.63 14.47
N THR A 18 -6.37 -15.37 14.67
CA THR A 18 -6.42 -14.37 13.61
C THR A 18 -5.82 -13.08 14.13
N ARG A 19 -5.04 -12.40 13.31
CA ARG A 19 -4.48 -11.07 13.57
C ARG A 19 -4.78 -10.15 12.41
N ASN A 20 -5.25 -8.93 12.71
CA ASN A 20 -5.63 -7.91 11.74
C ASN A 20 -4.74 -6.68 11.90
N PHE A 21 -3.78 -6.49 11.00
CA PHE A 21 -2.89 -5.33 10.97
C PHE A 21 -3.48 -4.22 10.11
N THR A 22 -3.50 -3.02 10.65
CA THR A 22 -4.02 -1.81 10.01
C THR A 22 -2.92 -0.75 9.89
N ASN A 23 -3.23 0.37 9.25
CA ASN A 23 -2.38 1.56 9.25
C ASN A 23 -2.33 2.28 10.62
N CYS A 24 -2.93 1.73 11.68
CA CYS A 24 -3.02 2.30 13.03
C CYS A 24 -3.57 3.74 13.04
N SER A 25 -4.55 4.03 12.18
CA SER A 25 -5.14 5.37 11.96
C SER A 25 -4.15 6.45 11.48
N SER A 26 -2.92 6.08 11.13
CA SER A 26 -1.93 6.99 10.54
C SER A 26 -2.21 7.22 9.07
N THR A 27 -1.98 8.44 8.58
CA THR A 27 -2.20 8.84 7.18
C THR A 27 -1.05 9.66 6.64
N GLY A 28 -0.90 9.71 5.33
CA GLY A 28 0.10 10.51 4.64
C GLY A 28 1.33 9.72 4.19
N ILE A 29 2.46 10.42 4.07
CA ILE A 29 3.69 9.84 3.49
C ILE A 29 4.45 8.92 4.43
N ASN A 30 4.26 9.06 5.74
CA ASN A 30 4.96 8.28 6.75
C ASN A 30 4.07 7.18 7.31
N GLY A 31 4.67 6.05 7.69
CA GLY A 31 3.97 4.99 8.39
C GLY A 31 3.67 5.34 9.85
N PRO A 32 2.91 4.49 10.57
CA PRO A 32 2.51 4.73 11.94
C PRO A 32 3.71 4.79 12.91
N LEU A 33 3.51 5.48 14.03
CA LEU A 33 4.38 5.41 15.20
C LEU A 33 3.96 4.25 16.12
N GLN A 34 4.84 3.86 17.05
CA GLN A 34 4.50 2.85 18.07
C GLN A 34 3.27 3.26 18.90
N SER A 35 3.17 4.56 19.26
CA SER A 35 2.04 5.09 20.01
C SER A 35 0.70 4.95 19.28
N ASP A 36 0.70 5.11 17.96
CA ASP A 36 -0.50 4.99 17.13
C ASP A 36 -1.02 3.55 17.15
N CYS A 37 -0.11 2.59 16.97
CA CYS A 37 -0.47 1.16 17.00
C CYS A 37 -0.84 0.70 18.42
N ASN A 38 -0.19 1.20 19.48
CA ASN A 38 -0.61 0.92 20.84
C ASN A 38 -2.05 1.37 21.11
N THR A 39 -2.43 2.53 20.56
CA THR A 39 -3.80 3.04 20.67
C THR A 39 -4.78 2.24 19.82
N ALA A 40 -4.44 1.95 18.57
CA ALA A 40 -5.30 1.23 17.65
C ALA A 40 -5.59 -0.21 18.10
N TYR A 41 -4.61 -0.87 18.73
CA TYR A 41 -4.70 -2.26 19.18
C TYR A 41 -5.00 -2.41 20.68
N ALA A 42 -5.30 -1.33 21.42
CA ALA A 42 -5.48 -1.37 22.87
C ALA A 42 -6.51 -2.40 23.36
N SER A 43 -7.55 -2.68 22.57
CA SER A 43 -8.58 -3.69 22.85
C SER A 43 -8.58 -4.86 21.85
N ASP A 44 -7.51 -5.02 21.10
CA ASP A 44 -7.33 -6.04 20.08
C ASP A 44 -6.34 -7.11 20.55
N GLU A 45 -6.34 -8.26 19.91
CA GLU A 45 -5.40 -9.36 20.17
C GLU A 45 -3.94 -9.03 19.78
N LEU A 46 -3.69 -7.91 19.12
CA LEU A 46 -2.35 -7.38 18.84
C LEU A 46 -1.80 -6.47 19.95
N ASN A 47 -2.58 -6.23 21.03
CA ASN A 47 -2.15 -5.40 22.15
C ASN A 47 -0.87 -5.95 22.79
N GLY A 48 0.22 -5.18 22.70
CA GLY A 48 1.53 -5.57 23.20
C GLY A 48 2.30 -6.60 22.36
N GLU A 49 1.72 -7.10 21.26
CA GLU A 49 2.37 -8.07 20.38
C GLU A 49 3.15 -7.42 19.21
N VAL A 50 2.98 -6.11 18.98
CA VAL A 50 3.54 -5.41 17.83
C VAL A 50 4.57 -4.39 18.27
N THR A 51 5.78 -4.45 17.67
CA THR A 51 6.79 -3.40 17.74
C THR A 51 6.80 -2.64 16.40
N VAL A 52 6.81 -1.29 16.46
CA VAL A 52 6.82 -0.46 15.26
C VAL A 52 8.14 0.28 15.12
N THR A 53 8.81 0.10 14.00
CA THR A 53 10.04 0.82 13.66
C THR A 53 9.89 1.45 12.27
N ASN A 54 9.96 2.78 12.18
CA ASN A 54 9.82 3.51 10.91
C ASN A 54 8.56 3.13 10.11
N GLY A 55 7.43 2.98 10.78
CA GLY A 55 6.15 2.64 10.16
C GLY A 55 5.96 1.15 9.82
N ILE A 56 6.98 0.32 10.05
CA ILE A 56 6.92 -1.12 9.83
C ILE A 56 6.62 -1.83 11.14
N GLN A 57 5.56 -2.62 11.14
CA GLN A 57 5.09 -3.41 12.27
C GLN A 57 5.81 -4.75 12.28
N GLU A 58 6.40 -5.11 13.40
CA GLU A 58 7.07 -6.39 13.62
C GLU A 58 6.19 -7.27 14.53
N TRP A 59 5.92 -8.48 14.08
CA TRP A 59 5.12 -9.47 14.80
C TRP A 59 5.83 -10.82 14.79
N THR A 60 5.85 -11.49 15.96
CA THR A 60 6.49 -12.79 16.10
C THR A 60 5.47 -13.91 15.91
N VAL A 61 5.78 -14.87 15.05
CA VAL A 61 4.97 -16.06 14.78
C VAL A 61 4.82 -16.89 16.07
N PRO A 62 3.58 -17.09 16.58
CA PRO A 62 3.37 -17.72 17.90
C PRO A 62 3.55 -19.23 17.91
N THR A 63 3.31 -19.92 16.80
CA THR A 63 3.39 -21.39 16.68
C THR A 63 3.89 -21.79 15.31
N THR A 64 4.55 -22.94 15.19
CA THR A 64 4.87 -23.50 13.88
C THR A 64 3.61 -24.08 13.24
N GLY A 65 3.34 -23.70 11.96
CA GLY A 65 2.14 -24.17 11.28
C GLY A 65 1.93 -23.56 9.90
N SER A 66 0.74 -23.78 9.38
CA SER A 66 0.27 -23.24 8.12
C SER A 66 -0.53 -21.96 8.38
N TYR A 67 -0.15 -20.89 7.73
CA TYR A 67 -0.70 -19.53 7.88
C TYR A 67 -1.29 -19.05 6.57
N VAL A 68 -2.54 -18.61 6.61
CA VAL A 68 -3.15 -17.88 5.50
C VAL A 68 -2.89 -16.40 5.72
N ILE A 69 -2.16 -15.78 4.79
CA ILE A 69 -1.87 -14.34 4.79
C ILE A 69 -2.66 -13.69 3.66
N GLU A 70 -3.47 -12.70 4.01
CA GLU A 70 -4.26 -11.93 3.07
C GLU A 70 -3.92 -10.44 3.22
N VAL A 71 -3.55 -9.79 2.11
CA VAL A 71 -3.06 -8.41 2.08
C VAL A 71 -3.83 -7.57 1.06
N TRP A 72 -4.12 -6.31 1.40
CA TRP A 72 -4.78 -5.34 0.53
C TRP A 72 -3.91 -4.10 0.40
N GLY A 73 -3.63 -3.68 -0.83
CA GLY A 73 -2.99 -2.40 -1.12
C GLY A 73 -3.96 -1.23 -0.92
N ALA A 74 -3.45 -0.04 -0.71
CA ALA A 74 -4.27 1.14 -0.51
C ALA A 74 -4.77 1.74 -1.83
N ARG A 75 -5.92 2.43 -1.80
CA ARG A 75 -6.40 3.22 -2.94
C ARG A 75 -5.53 4.45 -3.20
N GLY A 76 -5.52 4.92 -4.45
CA GLY A 76 -5.02 6.26 -4.78
C GLY A 76 -5.94 7.38 -4.29
N GLY A 77 -5.40 8.59 -4.20
CA GLY A 77 -6.15 9.78 -3.82
C GLY A 77 -7.21 10.17 -4.86
N TYR A 78 -8.31 10.73 -4.40
CA TYR A 78 -9.34 11.32 -5.25
C TYR A 78 -8.93 12.72 -5.71
N THR A 79 -9.63 13.27 -6.72
CA THR A 79 -9.56 14.69 -7.04
C THR A 79 -10.93 15.35 -6.88
N GLY A 80 -10.97 16.44 -6.12
CA GLY A 80 -12.16 17.30 -6.01
C GLY A 80 -12.42 18.07 -7.31
N GLY A 81 -13.68 18.46 -7.53
CA GLY A 81 -14.07 19.26 -8.70
C GLY A 81 -14.58 18.44 -9.90
N CYS A 82 -14.71 17.14 -9.79
CA CYS A 82 -15.51 16.36 -10.71
C CYS A 82 -16.98 16.80 -10.61
N ASN A 83 -17.32 17.82 -11.37
CA ASN A 83 -18.71 18.19 -11.53
C ASN A 83 -19.46 16.98 -12.11
N SER A 84 -20.36 16.43 -11.31
CA SER A 84 -21.24 15.31 -11.63
C SER A 84 -22.08 15.49 -12.91
N GLY A 85 -21.98 16.66 -13.56
CA GLY A 85 -22.70 17.01 -14.77
C GLY A 85 -21.95 16.78 -16.08
N GLN A 86 -20.64 16.64 -16.10
CA GLN A 86 -19.90 16.51 -17.36
C GLN A 86 -19.36 15.12 -17.69
N LEU A 87 -19.07 14.26 -16.73
CA LEU A 87 -18.48 12.93 -17.00
C LEU A 87 -18.90 11.83 -16.01
N GLY A 88 -20.08 11.91 -15.38
CA GLY A 88 -20.60 10.79 -14.57
C GLY A 88 -19.65 10.33 -13.46
N GLY A 89 -19.45 11.13 -12.45
CA GLY A 89 -18.97 10.82 -11.08
C GLY A 89 -17.83 9.82 -10.82
N THR A 90 -17.48 8.98 -11.77
CA THR A 90 -16.58 7.83 -11.60
C THR A 90 -15.13 8.11 -12.05
N LEU A 91 -14.89 9.15 -12.80
CA LEU A 91 -13.61 9.35 -13.50
C LEU A 91 -12.54 10.09 -12.69
N CYS A 92 -12.92 10.71 -11.59
CA CYS A 92 -12.02 11.48 -10.75
C CYS A 92 -11.58 10.72 -9.49
N HIS A 93 -11.97 9.49 -9.36
CA HIS A 93 -11.57 8.64 -8.26
C HIS A 93 -10.16 8.10 -8.48
N GLY A 94 -9.36 8.08 -7.43
CA GLY A 94 -8.18 7.25 -7.38
C GLY A 94 -8.59 5.78 -7.53
N ALA A 95 -7.72 4.97 -8.10
CA ALA A 95 -8.01 3.56 -8.31
C ALA A 95 -7.80 2.74 -7.03
N ASN A 96 -8.49 1.64 -6.95
CA ASN A 96 -8.42 0.70 -5.84
C ASN A 96 -7.08 -0.04 -5.78
N GLY A 97 -6.64 -0.42 -4.58
CA GLY A 97 -5.54 -1.36 -4.38
C GLY A 97 -5.91 -2.79 -4.73
N ALA A 98 -4.92 -3.64 -4.96
CA ALA A 98 -5.12 -5.07 -5.17
C ALA A 98 -5.44 -5.80 -3.85
N ARG A 99 -5.90 -7.04 -3.95
CA ARG A 99 -6.01 -8.02 -2.88
C ARG A 99 -5.21 -9.26 -3.26
N MET A 100 -4.33 -9.70 -2.35
CA MET A 100 -3.51 -10.90 -2.53
C MET A 100 -3.69 -11.81 -1.33
N LYS A 101 -3.81 -13.11 -1.56
CA LYS A 101 -3.97 -14.13 -0.53
C LYS A 101 -3.17 -15.36 -0.88
N GLY A 102 -2.47 -15.93 0.11
CA GLY A 102 -1.71 -17.16 -0.04
C GLY A 102 -1.53 -17.88 1.28
N THR A 103 -1.11 -19.15 1.21
CA THR A 103 -0.82 -20.00 2.35
C THR A 103 0.68 -20.21 2.48
N PHE A 104 1.22 -20.04 3.69
CA PHE A 104 2.64 -20.06 4.00
C PHE A 104 2.91 -20.99 5.20
N ASN A 105 3.97 -21.77 5.14
CA ASN A 105 4.46 -22.50 6.30
C ASN A 105 5.43 -21.62 7.07
N LEU A 106 5.08 -21.30 8.33
CA LEU A 106 5.88 -20.46 9.20
C LEU A 106 6.31 -21.25 10.45
N THR A 107 7.45 -20.88 11.00
CA THR A 107 8.02 -21.48 12.20
C THR A 107 7.86 -20.54 13.38
N GLN A 108 7.54 -21.09 14.55
CA GLN A 108 7.47 -20.33 15.81
C GLN A 108 8.76 -19.51 16.03
N GLY A 109 8.59 -18.24 16.40
CA GLY A 109 9.67 -17.32 16.65
C GLY A 109 10.17 -16.57 15.41
N GLU A 110 9.73 -16.92 14.19
CA GLU A 110 10.02 -16.09 13.00
C GLU A 110 9.38 -14.70 13.14
N ILE A 111 10.07 -13.67 12.69
CA ILE A 111 9.58 -12.30 12.73
C ILE A 111 9.02 -11.93 11.35
N LEU A 112 7.74 -11.55 11.32
CA LEU A 112 7.12 -10.93 10.16
C LEU A 112 7.20 -9.41 10.27
N ARG A 113 7.62 -8.77 9.17
CA ARG A 113 7.71 -7.33 8.98
C ARG A 113 6.60 -6.88 8.07
N ILE A 114 5.69 -6.08 8.60
CA ILE A 114 4.42 -5.74 7.98
C ILE A 114 4.37 -4.23 7.79
N ALA A 115 4.36 -3.78 6.53
CA ALA A 115 4.09 -2.40 6.17
C ALA A 115 2.69 -2.31 5.56
N VAL A 116 1.79 -1.61 6.22
CA VAL A 116 0.41 -1.43 5.76
C VAL A 116 0.30 -0.15 4.96
N GLY A 117 0.01 -0.25 3.68
CA GLY A 117 -0.11 0.88 2.77
C GLY A 117 -1.18 1.88 3.20
N GLN A 118 -0.93 3.17 2.96
CA GLN A 118 -1.89 4.23 3.22
C GLN A 118 -2.45 4.78 1.91
N THR A 119 -3.67 5.31 1.94
CA THR A 119 -4.27 5.96 0.77
C THR A 119 -3.40 7.12 0.32
N GLY A 120 -3.32 7.33 -0.98
CA GLY A 120 -2.85 8.62 -1.50
C GLY A 120 -3.75 9.74 -0.99
N GLU A 121 -3.17 10.93 -0.81
CA GLU A 121 -3.91 12.10 -0.37
C GLU A 121 -4.91 12.53 -1.44
N ASP A 122 -6.12 12.85 -0.97
CA ASP A 122 -7.18 13.37 -1.81
C ASP A 122 -6.90 14.85 -2.11
N TYR A 123 -7.04 15.25 -3.35
CA TYR A 123 -6.96 16.65 -3.75
C TYR A 123 -8.36 17.28 -3.76
N SER A 124 -8.59 18.31 -2.96
CA SER A 124 -9.74 19.17 -3.05
C SER A 124 -9.40 20.47 -3.77
N SER A 125 -10.05 20.78 -4.89
CA SER A 125 -9.88 22.05 -5.56
C SER A 125 -10.56 23.17 -4.77
N ASP A 126 -9.79 24.15 -4.35
CA ASP A 126 -10.26 25.39 -3.73
C ASP A 126 -10.61 26.48 -4.79
N GLY A 127 -11.39 26.12 -5.81
CA GLY A 127 -11.94 27.08 -6.76
C GLY A 127 -11.12 27.30 -8.04
N GLY A 128 -10.90 26.26 -8.84
CA GLY A 128 -10.44 26.40 -10.24
C GLY A 128 -9.10 25.79 -10.55
N SER A 129 -8.43 25.17 -9.61
CA SER A 129 -7.13 24.52 -9.81
C SER A 129 -7.31 23.07 -10.28
N VAL A 130 -6.45 22.63 -11.18
CA VAL A 130 -6.42 21.29 -11.76
C VAL A 130 -5.23 20.51 -11.19
N GLY A 131 -5.45 19.32 -10.70
CA GLY A 131 -4.38 18.52 -10.14
C GLY A 131 -4.74 17.05 -10.07
N GLY A 132 -3.76 16.22 -9.71
CA GLY A 132 -3.93 14.80 -9.50
C GLY A 132 -3.81 14.41 -8.03
N GLY A 133 -4.61 13.47 -7.57
CA GLY A 133 -4.46 12.83 -6.26
C GLY A 133 -3.13 12.07 -6.16
N GLY A 134 -2.67 11.81 -4.94
CA GLY A 134 -1.48 11.00 -4.68
C GLY A 134 -1.68 9.52 -5.03
N GLY A 135 -0.61 8.80 -5.29
CA GLY A 135 -0.66 7.33 -5.44
C GLY A 135 -0.88 6.62 -4.09
N GLY A 136 -1.64 5.56 -4.08
CA GLY A 136 -1.82 4.70 -2.90
C GLY A 136 -0.58 3.85 -2.61
N GLY A 137 -0.29 3.58 -1.34
CA GLY A 137 0.81 2.71 -0.95
C GLY A 137 0.51 1.23 -1.17
N GLY A 138 1.54 0.45 -1.49
CA GLY A 138 1.48 -1.01 -1.41
C GLY A 138 1.47 -1.50 0.03
N THR A 139 0.98 -2.71 0.27
CA THR A 139 1.04 -3.41 1.55
C THR A 139 1.98 -4.58 1.44
N PHE A 140 2.92 -4.71 2.37
CA PHE A 140 4.04 -5.66 2.30
C PHE A 140 4.05 -6.54 3.52
N VAL A 141 4.28 -7.86 3.34
CA VAL A 141 4.66 -8.80 4.40
C VAL A 141 5.96 -9.48 4.00
N ALA A 142 6.96 -9.33 4.81
CA ALA A 142 8.27 -9.94 4.64
C ALA A 142 8.70 -10.66 5.93
N LYS A 143 9.62 -11.59 5.82
CA LYS A 143 10.16 -12.39 6.93
C LYS A 143 11.63 -12.09 7.14
N GLY A 144 12.05 -11.85 8.37
CA GLY A 144 13.47 -11.66 8.71
C GLY A 144 13.70 -10.87 9.99
N ASN A 145 14.86 -11.07 10.61
CA ASN A 145 15.22 -10.45 11.88
C ASN A 145 15.60 -8.96 11.76
N ASN A 146 15.89 -8.50 10.55
CA ASN A 146 16.18 -7.09 10.28
C ASN A 146 15.53 -6.66 8.96
N HIS A 147 15.38 -5.36 8.78
CA HIS A 147 14.71 -4.78 7.61
C HIS A 147 15.48 -5.06 6.30
N SER A 148 16.79 -4.86 6.28
CA SER A 148 17.62 -4.98 5.08
C SER A 148 17.81 -6.42 4.59
N GLY A 149 17.71 -7.39 5.49
CA GLY A 149 17.85 -8.83 5.19
C GLY A 149 16.52 -9.58 5.09
N ALA A 150 15.39 -8.86 5.11
CA ALA A 150 14.10 -9.50 5.05
C ALA A 150 13.83 -10.11 3.66
N THR A 151 13.14 -11.25 3.65
CA THR A 151 12.68 -11.93 2.43
C THR A 151 11.19 -11.65 2.24
N VAL A 152 10.80 -11.16 1.08
CA VAL A 152 9.40 -10.89 0.75
C VAL A 152 8.59 -12.19 0.72
N LEU A 153 7.40 -12.16 1.32
CA LEU A 153 6.43 -13.27 1.27
C LEU A 153 5.26 -12.92 0.33
N ILE A 154 4.64 -11.75 0.56
CA ILE A 154 3.47 -11.31 -0.19
C ILE A 154 3.40 -9.79 -0.20
N VAL A 155 3.06 -9.21 -1.33
CA VAL A 155 2.88 -7.77 -1.53
C VAL A 155 1.62 -7.53 -2.32
N SER A 156 0.84 -6.55 -1.91
CA SER A 156 -0.32 -6.07 -2.66
C SER A 156 -0.09 -4.65 -3.16
N GLY A 157 -0.23 -4.43 -4.46
CA GLY A 157 -0.02 -3.13 -5.09
C GLY A 157 -1.10 -2.12 -4.75
N GLY A 158 -0.71 -0.87 -4.54
CA GLY A 158 -1.60 0.28 -4.37
C GLY A 158 -2.18 0.79 -5.70
N GLY A 159 -3.28 1.53 -5.64
CA GLY A 159 -3.91 2.17 -6.78
C GLY A 159 -3.24 3.49 -7.18
N GLY A 160 -3.33 3.87 -8.44
CA GLY A 160 -2.93 5.21 -8.91
C GLY A 160 -3.92 6.29 -8.50
N GLY A 161 -3.46 7.53 -8.37
CA GLY A 161 -4.28 8.70 -8.06
C GLY A 161 -5.23 9.08 -9.20
N GLY A 162 -6.36 9.69 -8.86
CA GLY A 162 -7.34 10.25 -9.81
C GLY A 162 -6.84 11.55 -10.44
N HIS A 163 -7.39 11.91 -11.60
CA HIS A 163 -7.08 13.13 -12.33
C HIS A 163 -8.33 13.96 -12.64
N TYR A 164 -8.24 15.28 -12.50
CA TYR A 164 -9.37 16.21 -12.63
C TYR A 164 -10.03 16.20 -14.02
N TYR A 165 -9.27 16.12 -15.09
CA TYR A 165 -9.77 16.18 -16.48
C TYR A 165 -9.77 14.83 -17.20
N SER A 166 -9.41 13.76 -16.54
CA SER A 166 -9.16 12.51 -17.25
C SER A 166 -10.47 11.80 -17.59
N ASN A 167 -10.71 11.59 -18.85
CA ASN A 167 -11.58 10.53 -19.36
C ASN A 167 -10.92 9.15 -19.25
N GLN A 168 -9.71 9.07 -18.72
CA GLN A 168 -8.98 7.83 -18.46
C GLN A 168 -8.94 7.53 -16.97
N VAL A 169 -9.47 6.37 -16.62
CA VAL A 169 -9.53 5.87 -15.25
C VAL A 169 -8.11 5.60 -14.73
N ALA A 170 -7.83 6.00 -13.50
CA ALA A 170 -6.64 5.58 -12.78
C ALA A 170 -6.54 4.05 -12.76
N LYS A 171 -5.33 3.49 -12.79
CA LYS A 171 -5.12 2.04 -12.80
C LYS A 171 -5.02 1.49 -11.39
N GLY A 172 -5.80 0.45 -11.12
CA GLY A 172 -5.77 -0.27 -9.85
C GLY A 172 -4.48 -1.04 -9.63
N GLY A 173 -4.21 -1.40 -8.38
CA GLY A 173 -3.17 -2.35 -8.04
C GLY A 173 -3.37 -3.66 -8.79
N GLN A 174 -2.28 -4.22 -9.31
CA GLN A 174 -2.28 -5.40 -10.16
C GLN A 174 -2.04 -6.68 -9.35
N THR A 175 -2.40 -7.82 -9.89
CA THR A 175 -2.09 -9.14 -9.30
C THR A 175 -0.78 -9.73 -9.84
N THR A 176 -0.18 -9.10 -10.83
CA THR A 176 1.13 -9.43 -11.40
C THR A 176 2.22 -8.59 -10.76
N GLU A 177 3.47 -9.02 -10.87
CA GLU A 177 4.62 -8.29 -10.34
C GLU A 177 4.77 -6.90 -10.97
N SER A 178 4.43 -6.76 -12.24
CA SER A 178 4.50 -5.48 -12.94
C SER A 178 3.32 -4.59 -12.60
N GLY A 179 3.59 -3.34 -12.26
CA GLY A 179 2.58 -2.29 -12.19
C GLY A 179 1.98 -2.00 -13.58
N LEU A 180 0.72 -1.60 -13.62
CA LEU A 180 0.04 -1.21 -14.85
C LEU A 180 0.11 0.30 -15.03
N GLY A 181 0.80 0.76 -16.08
CA GLY A 181 0.96 2.17 -16.42
C GLY A 181 0.03 2.66 -17.51
N ASN A 182 -0.27 3.94 -17.44
CA ASN A 182 -0.71 4.70 -18.59
C ASN A 182 0.54 5.16 -19.35
N THR A 183 0.81 4.58 -20.51
CA THR A 183 1.94 4.97 -21.35
C THR A 183 1.65 6.28 -22.07
N SER A 184 2.37 7.32 -21.72
CA SER A 184 2.33 8.60 -22.40
C SER A 184 3.74 9.05 -22.78
N THR A 185 3.91 9.62 -23.95
CA THR A 185 5.19 10.10 -24.47
C THR A 185 5.48 11.55 -24.11
N GLY A 186 4.66 12.17 -23.27
CA GLY A 186 4.77 13.58 -22.88
C GLY A 186 6.09 13.93 -22.18
N ARG A 187 6.62 15.14 -22.48
CA ARG A 187 7.93 15.58 -21.96
C ARG A 187 7.83 16.52 -20.75
N PHE A 188 6.70 17.19 -20.53
CA PHE A 188 6.66 18.37 -19.65
C PHE A 188 6.22 18.08 -18.23
N TYR A 189 5.17 17.29 -18.02
CA TYR A 189 4.64 17.03 -16.69
C TYR A 189 4.77 15.55 -16.32
N LYS A 190 5.37 15.30 -15.17
CA LYS A 190 5.60 13.96 -14.64
C LYS A 190 5.19 13.95 -13.17
N ALA A 191 4.39 12.98 -12.80
CA ALA A 191 4.15 12.66 -11.38
C ALA A 191 5.27 11.81 -10.79
N GLY A 192 5.32 11.68 -9.46
CA GLY A 192 6.19 10.72 -8.80
C GLY A 192 5.81 9.28 -9.16
N GLY A 193 6.79 8.47 -9.53
CA GLY A 193 6.65 7.02 -9.69
C GLY A 193 6.45 6.33 -8.35
N GLY A 194 5.76 5.19 -8.32
CA GLY A 194 5.62 4.37 -7.13
C GLY A 194 6.94 3.70 -6.72
N GLY A 195 7.17 3.56 -5.41
CA GLY A 195 8.27 2.78 -4.85
C GLY A 195 8.00 1.29 -4.91
N SER A 196 9.06 0.49 -4.88
CA SER A 196 9.00 -0.95 -5.04
C SER A 196 9.72 -1.72 -3.93
N TRP A 197 9.64 -3.05 -3.98
CA TRP A 197 10.47 -3.90 -3.12
C TRP A 197 11.96 -3.66 -3.33
N SER A 198 12.40 -3.48 -4.56
CA SER A 198 13.81 -3.43 -4.93
C SER A 198 14.39 -2.02 -5.14
N SER A 199 13.54 -1.01 -5.35
CA SER A 199 13.99 0.34 -5.69
C SER A 199 12.97 1.43 -5.36
N ASP A 200 13.46 2.65 -5.25
CA ASP A 200 12.63 3.85 -5.28
C ASP A 200 11.98 4.01 -6.67
N GLY A 201 10.86 4.72 -6.72
CA GLY A 201 10.28 5.22 -7.96
C GLY A 201 11.16 6.26 -8.65
N ALA A 202 10.63 6.94 -9.67
CA ALA A 202 11.30 8.06 -10.31
C ALA A 202 10.67 9.38 -9.88
N ASP A 203 11.47 10.45 -9.69
CA ASP A 203 10.96 11.78 -9.37
C ASP A 203 10.16 12.34 -10.54
N GLY A 204 9.11 13.05 -10.21
CA GLY A 204 8.33 13.85 -11.13
C GLY A 204 9.04 15.16 -11.50
N THR A 205 8.28 16.06 -12.13
CA THR A 205 8.71 17.43 -12.39
C THR A 205 8.13 18.39 -11.35
N PHE A 206 8.69 19.58 -11.25
CA PHE A 206 8.20 20.68 -10.40
C PHE A 206 8.10 20.33 -8.90
N GLY A 207 9.01 19.50 -8.41
CA GLY A 207 9.06 19.13 -6.98
C GLY A 207 8.20 17.93 -6.58
N SER A 208 7.43 17.35 -7.51
CA SER A 208 6.78 16.06 -7.24
C SER A 208 7.83 14.97 -7.02
N THR A 209 7.76 14.27 -5.91
CA THR A 209 8.75 13.24 -5.57
C THR A 209 8.20 11.83 -5.73
N ARG A 210 9.14 10.92 -5.86
CA ARG A 210 8.91 9.47 -5.94
C ARG A 210 8.41 8.90 -4.62
N GLY A 211 7.66 7.82 -4.66
CA GLY A 211 7.54 6.91 -3.54
C GLY A 211 8.85 6.17 -3.31
N LYS A 212 9.22 5.98 -2.05
CA LYS A 212 10.41 5.23 -1.66
C LYS A 212 10.15 3.75 -1.67
N GLY A 213 11.19 2.97 -2.00
CA GLY A 213 11.16 1.53 -1.95
C GLY A 213 11.37 0.96 -0.54
N TRP A 214 11.31 -0.37 -0.42
CA TRP A 214 11.49 -1.09 0.84
C TRP A 214 12.78 -0.68 1.55
N ALA A 215 13.91 -0.65 0.87
CA ALA A 215 15.20 -0.26 1.47
C ALA A 215 15.20 1.16 2.07
N ASN A 216 14.35 2.05 1.57
CA ASN A 216 14.15 3.42 2.02
C ASN A 216 12.83 3.63 2.77
N LEU A 217 12.37 2.57 3.48
CA LEU A 217 11.28 2.60 4.45
C LEU A 217 9.90 2.93 3.85
N LEU A 218 9.71 2.75 2.55
CA LEU A 218 8.41 2.89 1.87
C LEU A 218 7.72 4.25 2.06
N VAL A 219 8.48 5.31 2.34
CA VAL A 219 7.94 6.67 2.50
C VAL A 219 7.24 7.09 1.20
N GLY A 220 6.05 7.68 1.31
CA GLY A 220 5.31 8.24 0.19
C GLY A 220 6.02 9.45 -0.43
N GLY A 221 5.77 9.72 -1.70
CA GLY A 221 6.28 10.90 -2.40
C GLY A 221 5.45 12.15 -2.10
N THR A 222 6.10 13.32 -2.08
CA THR A 222 5.41 14.60 -1.93
C THR A 222 4.90 15.13 -3.27
N HIS A 223 3.85 15.93 -3.23
CA HIS A 223 3.28 16.59 -4.41
C HIS A 223 4.19 17.68 -5.00
N ALA A 224 3.86 18.17 -6.19
CA ALA A 224 4.55 19.27 -6.85
C ALA A 224 4.24 20.62 -6.18
N THR A 225 5.26 21.52 -6.14
CA THR A 225 5.18 22.83 -5.47
C THR A 225 5.28 24.02 -6.43
N PHE A 226 5.18 23.82 -7.74
CA PHE A 226 5.42 24.85 -8.73
C PHE A 226 4.33 25.94 -8.80
N GLY A 227 4.75 27.20 -8.80
CA GLY A 227 3.97 28.35 -9.29
C GLY A 227 2.80 28.83 -8.44
N GLY A 228 2.87 28.72 -7.11
CA GLY A 228 1.78 29.21 -6.24
C GLY A 228 0.47 28.46 -6.46
N ASN A 229 -0.18 28.07 -5.48
CA ASN A 229 -1.56 27.56 -5.26
C ASN A 229 -2.34 26.79 -6.36
N HIS A 230 -1.80 26.50 -7.54
CA HIS A 230 -2.66 26.09 -8.66
C HIS A 230 -2.45 24.67 -9.23
N TRP A 231 -1.44 23.91 -8.78
CA TRP A 231 -1.08 22.67 -9.46
C TRP A 231 -0.79 21.56 -8.46
N SER A 232 -1.72 20.66 -8.25
CA SER A 232 -1.70 19.42 -7.49
C SER A 232 -1.23 19.49 -6.02
N LYS A 233 -1.94 18.78 -5.14
CA LYS A 233 -1.67 18.74 -3.70
C LYS A 233 -1.79 17.32 -3.11
N GLY A 234 -1.83 16.29 -3.93
CA GLY A 234 -1.98 14.93 -3.41
C GLY A 234 -0.62 14.28 -3.14
N ASP A 235 -0.25 14.13 -1.88
CA ASP A 235 0.91 13.32 -1.47
C ASP A 235 0.64 11.84 -1.68
N GLY A 236 1.67 11.07 -1.99
CA GLY A 236 1.59 9.62 -2.04
C GLY A 236 1.43 9.01 -0.64
N GLY A 237 0.69 7.91 -0.51
CA GLY A 237 0.55 7.20 0.75
C GLY A 237 1.82 6.43 1.13
N PHE A 238 2.07 6.26 2.46
CA PHE A 238 3.04 5.30 2.96
C PHE A 238 2.81 3.92 2.32
N GLY A 239 3.88 3.19 2.05
CA GLY A 239 3.86 2.00 1.19
C GLY A 239 4.38 2.31 -0.22
N GLY A 240 5.08 3.44 -0.38
CA GLY A 240 5.73 3.83 -1.63
C GLY A 240 4.81 4.46 -2.68
N GLY A 241 3.68 5.04 -2.31
CA GLY A 241 2.87 5.85 -3.23
C GLY A 241 3.64 7.06 -3.74
N GLY A 242 3.58 7.38 -5.03
CA GLY A 242 4.22 8.56 -5.64
C GLY A 242 3.39 9.83 -5.44
N GLY A 243 4.05 10.99 -5.32
CA GLY A 243 3.38 12.29 -5.21
C GLY A 243 2.72 12.72 -6.52
N GLY A 244 1.59 13.41 -6.39
CA GLY A 244 0.88 14.00 -7.52
C GLY A 244 1.57 15.24 -8.08
N ASN A 245 1.25 15.51 -9.32
CA ASN A 245 1.56 16.72 -10.05
C ASN A 245 0.31 17.04 -10.89
N TRP A 246 0.41 17.74 -12.01
CA TRP A 246 -0.67 17.77 -12.97
C TRP A 246 -1.10 16.32 -13.35
N PRO A 247 -0.19 15.39 -13.73
CA PRO A 247 -0.52 13.98 -13.66
C PRO A 247 -0.63 13.51 -12.20
N PRO A 248 -1.55 12.60 -11.88
CA PRO A 248 -1.66 12.04 -10.54
C PRO A 248 -0.52 11.09 -10.19
N GLY A 249 -0.27 10.91 -8.89
CA GLY A 249 0.74 10.03 -8.35
C GLY A 249 0.49 8.56 -8.67
N ASN A 250 1.54 7.74 -8.62
CA ASN A 250 1.50 6.34 -9.01
C ASN A 250 1.58 5.41 -7.78
N GLY A 251 0.89 4.28 -7.82
CA GLY A 251 0.79 3.36 -6.70
C GLY A 251 2.12 2.66 -6.39
N GLY A 252 2.40 2.46 -5.09
CA GLY A 252 3.50 1.62 -4.62
C GLY A 252 3.17 0.14 -4.72
N GLY A 253 4.17 -0.76 -4.63
CA GLY A 253 3.95 -2.20 -4.71
C GLY A 253 5.24 -3.00 -4.86
N TYR A 254 5.13 -4.28 -5.27
CA TYR A 254 6.31 -5.12 -5.53
C TYR A 254 7.18 -4.50 -6.63
N ASN A 255 6.58 -4.13 -7.76
CA ASN A 255 7.11 -3.10 -8.64
C ASN A 255 6.15 -1.92 -8.58
N GLY A 256 6.67 -0.72 -8.31
CA GLY A 256 5.86 0.48 -8.26
C GLY A 256 5.20 0.79 -9.60
N GLY A 257 4.07 1.49 -9.57
CA GLY A 257 3.40 1.97 -10.75
C GLY A 257 4.34 2.86 -11.58
N PRO A 258 4.48 2.61 -12.89
CA PRO A 258 5.37 3.38 -13.75
C PRO A 258 4.94 4.85 -13.82
N GLN A 259 5.92 5.73 -13.94
CA GLN A 259 5.71 7.17 -13.96
C GLN A 259 4.80 7.60 -15.13
N VAL A 260 3.67 8.24 -14.80
CA VAL A 260 2.81 8.88 -15.79
C VAL A 260 3.45 10.19 -16.27
N ARG A 261 3.45 10.40 -17.58
CA ARG A 261 3.99 11.59 -18.25
C ARG A 261 2.92 12.18 -19.16
N CYS A 262 2.60 13.46 -19.04
CA CYS A 262 1.56 14.11 -19.83
C CYS A 262 2.08 15.29 -20.65
N GLN A 263 1.58 15.40 -21.90
CA GLN A 263 1.49 16.66 -22.65
C GLN A 263 0.05 17.18 -22.70
N SER A 264 -0.92 16.37 -22.30
CA SER A 264 -2.35 16.66 -22.32
C SER A 264 -3.01 16.04 -21.06
N PRO A 265 -4.06 16.64 -20.52
CA PRO A 265 -4.66 16.27 -19.24
C PRO A 265 -5.53 14.99 -19.32
N THR A 266 -5.00 13.86 -19.76
CA THR A 266 -5.85 12.69 -20.09
C THR A 266 -5.56 11.42 -19.32
N PHE A 267 -4.64 11.41 -18.33
CA PHE A 267 -4.22 10.14 -17.73
C PHE A 267 -4.34 10.10 -16.21
N GLY A 268 -5.08 9.13 -15.68
CA GLY A 268 -5.04 8.75 -14.27
C GLY A 268 -3.71 8.08 -13.90
N GLY A 269 -3.39 8.02 -12.61
CA GLY A 269 -2.17 7.40 -12.09
C GLY A 269 -2.07 5.90 -12.41
N SER A 270 -0.86 5.40 -12.45
CA SER A 270 -0.54 3.99 -12.65
C SER A 270 -0.70 3.21 -11.34
N GLY A 271 -1.17 1.96 -11.40
CA GLY A 271 -1.24 1.06 -10.26
C GLY A 271 0.06 0.29 -10.03
N GLY A 272 0.36 -0.02 -8.77
CA GLY A 272 1.50 -0.85 -8.38
C GLY A 272 1.29 -2.33 -8.69
N GLY A 273 2.38 -3.08 -8.86
CA GLY A 273 2.39 -4.53 -9.00
C GLY A 273 2.36 -5.25 -7.65
N SER A 274 2.02 -6.52 -7.67
CA SER A 274 1.94 -7.39 -6.50
C SER A 274 2.86 -8.60 -6.62
N TYR A 275 3.08 -9.28 -5.50
CA TYR A 275 3.86 -10.51 -5.43
C TYR A 275 3.23 -11.48 -4.43
N ASN A 276 3.26 -12.77 -4.71
CA ASN A 276 2.72 -13.77 -3.81
C ASN A 276 3.53 -15.08 -3.93
N LEU A 277 4.29 -15.41 -2.89
CA LEU A 277 5.07 -16.64 -2.80
C LEU A 277 4.26 -17.81 -2.22
N GLY A 278 3.07 -17.55 -1.68
CA GLY A 278 2.24 -18.56 -1.03
C GLY A 278 1.67 -19.59 -1.99
N SER A 279 1.28 -20.72 -1.45
CA SER A 279 0.43 -21.70 -2.13
C SER A 279 -1.05 -21.31 -2.03
N SER A 280 -1.96 -22.01 -2.73
CA SER A 280 -3.41 -21.77 -2.71
C SER A 280 -3.79 -20.29 -2.87
N GLN A 281 -3.19 -19.66 -3.88
CA GLN A 281 -3.35 -18.23 -4.12
C GLN A 281 -4.77 -17.87 -4.57
N ASP A 282 -5.28 -16.73 -4.04
CA ASP A 282 -6.52 -16.10 -4.45
C ASP A 282 -6.29 -14.58 -4.53
N ASN A 283 -6.09 -14.07 -5.73
CA ASN A 283 -5.62 -12.72 -6.00
C ASN A 283 -6.64 -11.94 -6.84
N THR A 284 -6.89 -10.67 -6.51
CA THR A 284 -7.86 -9.81 -7.23
C THR A 284 -7.28 -8.41 -7.43
N ALA A 285 -7.21 -7.96 -8.69
CA ALA A 285 -6.76 -6.61 -9.03
C ALA A 285 -7.84 -5.57 -8.68
N GLY A 286 -7.43 -4.38 -8.23
CA GLY A 286 -8.32 -3.24 -8.01
C GLY A 286 -9.50 -3.53 -7.08
N ALA A 287 -9.32 -4.33 -6.04
CA ALA A 287 -10.39 -4.87 -5.20
C ALA A 287 -10.67 -4.06 -3.93
N TRP A 288 -9.79 -3.11 -3.52
CA TRP A 288 -9.85 -2.49 -2.20
C TRP A 288 -9.83 -0.97 -2.23
N ASN A 289 -10.86 -0.34 -1.68
CA ASN A 289 -11.10 1.11 -1.72
C ASN A 289 -10.88 1.79 -0.35
N SER A 290 -9.76 1.51 0.31
CA SER A 290 -9.41 2.12 1.60
C SER A 290 -7.89 2.11 1.81
N HIS A 291 -7.45 2.42 3.04
CA HIS A 291 -6.09 2.08 3.48
C HIS A 291 -5.85 0.58 3.34
N GLY A 292 -4.62 0.18 3.17
CA GLY A 292 -4.24 -1.22 3.19
C GLY A 292 -4.62 -1.92 4.50
N LYS A 293 -4.56 -3.23 4.49
CA LYS A 293 -4.65 -4.07 5.69
C LYS A 293 -3.99 -5.42 5.46
N VAL A 294 -3.69 -6.12 6.54
CA VAL A 294 -3.22 -7.50 6.51
C VAL A 294 -4.05 -8.32 7.49
N THR A 295 -4.52 -9.49 7.06
CA THR A 295 -5.11 -10.51 7.94
C THR A 295 -4.25 -11.76 7.89
N ILE A 296 -3.86 -12.26 9.06
CA ILE A 296 -3.09 -13.51 9.21
C ILE A 296 -3.93 -14.47 10.04
N THR A 297 -4.17 -15.66 9.52
CA THR A 297 -4.98 -16.72 10.20
C THR A 297 -4.19 -18.04 10.21
N TRP A 298 -4.22 -18.77 11.34
CA TRP A 298 -3.56 -20.07 11.50
C TRP A 298 -4.34 -21.05 12.33
#